data_d1818f0d0d3105a298f865ec4b322e0a
#
_entry.id   d1818f0d0d3105a298f865ec4b322e0a
#
_cell.length_a   1.000
_cell.length_b   1.000
_cell.length_c   1.000
_cell.angle_alpha   90.00
_cell.angle_beta   90.00
_cell.angle_gamma   90.00
#
_symmetry.space_group_name_H-M   'P 1'
#
loop_
_entity.id
_entity.type
_entity.pdbx_description
1 polymer ?
#
loop_
_entity_poly.entity_id
_entity_poly.type
_entity_poly.pdbx_seq_one_letter_code
_entity_poly.pdbx_strand_id
1 'polypeptide(L)'
;MLKKYGDLFEAKISYTTRHLKGLEKKKESYYFISREEFTKRQEKGEFVEWCEINGHMYGTTYAELERIKAKGKIPLIEVDVKGAIKINQQAIEGNFLFIYPPSFEELRRRLGTRIETEDEFKTRIQNALNDIELANNSVLFTNRLVNDNLEQAID
;
A
#
# COMPACT_ATOMS: atom_id res chain seq x y z
N MET A 1 -9.75 5.41 10.50
CA MET A 1 -9.48 6.69 9.83
C MET A 1 -10.59 7.10 8.85
N LEU A 2 -10.86 6.39 7.73
CA LEU A 2 -11.87 6.84 6.73
C LEU A 2 -13.30 6.96 7.27
N LYS A 3 -13.74 6.11 8.20
CA LYS A 3 -15.06 6.23 8.85
C LYS A 3 -15.21 7.50 9.70
N LYS A 4 -14.11 7.95 10.33
CA LYS A 4 -14.11 9.10 11.25
C LYS A 4 -13.77 10.41 10.53
N TYR A 5 -12.93 10.34 9.49
CA TYR A 5 -12.37 11.51 8.78
C TYR A 5 -12.52 11.40 7.26
N GLY A 6 -13.57 10.75 6.77
CA GLY A 6 -13.83 10.58 5.34
C GLY A 6 -14.11 11.88 4.58
N ASP A 7 -14.42 12.96 5.29
CA ASP A 7 -14.54 14.29 4.70
C ASP A 7 -13.18 14.90 4.36
N LEU A 8 -12.13 14.54 5.12
CA LEU A 8 -10.76 15.03 4.92
C LEU A 8 -9.91 14.10 4.05
N PHE A 9 -10.13 12.79 4.14
CA PHE A 9 -9.29 11.78 3.47
C PHE A 9 -10.10 10.94 2.50
N GLU A 10 -9.45 10.55 1.39
CA GLU A 10 -9.98 9.54 0.48
C GLU A 10 -8.88 8.52 0.17
N ALA A 11 -9.21 7.22 0.26
CA ALA A 11 -8.29 6.17 -0.14
C ALA A 11 -8.09 6.18 -1.66
N LYS A 12 -6.84 6.07 -2.10
CA LYS A 12 -6.52 5.93 -3.52
C LYS A 12 -7.01 4.59 -4.05
N ILE A 13 -7.31 4.53 -5.34
CA ILE A 13 -7.60 3.29 -6.06
C ILE A 13 -6.39 2.96 -6.93
N SER A 14 -5.76 1.80 -6.69
CA SER A 14 -4.62 1.34 -7.49
C SER A 14 -5.06 0.69 -8.78
N TYR A 15 -4.20 0.75 -9.79
CA TYR A 15 -4.23 -0.14 -10.94
C TYR A 15 -3.63 -1.50 -10.60
N THR A 16 -4.18 -2.57 -11.16
CA THR A 16 -3.61 -3.91 -11.03
C THR A 16 -3.86 -4.78 -12.26
N THR A 17 -2.91 -5.69 -12.52
CA THR A 17 -3.06 -6.72 -13.56
C THR A 17 -3.64 -8.04 -13.01
N ARG A 18 -3.95 -8.08 -11.71
CA ARG A 18 -4.60 -9.21 -11.07
C ARG A 18 -6.06 -9.31 -11.53
N HIS A 19 -6.55 -10.53 -11.66
CA HIS A 19 -7.98 -10.76 -11.90
C HIS A 19 -8.82 -10.37 -10.69
N LEU A 20 -10.05 -9.91 -10.96
CA LEU A 20 -11.06 -9.61 -9.94
C LEU A 20 -11.37 -10.85 -9.10
N LYS A 21 -11.45 -10.72 -7.79
CA LYS A 21 -11.75 -11.83 -6.86
C LYS A 21 -13.05 -11.57 -6.10
N GLY A 22 -13.88 -12.61 -6.03
CA GLY A 22 -15.07 -12.63 -5.17
C GLY A 22 -16.01 -11.43 -5.36
N LEU A 23 -16.29 -10.73 -4.27
CA LEU A 23 -17.21 -9.57 -4.23
C LEU A 23 -16.54 -8.22 -4.53
N GLU A 24 -15.28 -8.21 -4.98
CA GLU A 24 -14.61 -6.98 -5.40
C GLU A 24 -15.36 -6.32 -6.55
N LYS A 25 -15.44 -5.00 -6.53
CA LYS A 25 -16.05 -4.22 -7.61
C LYS A 25 -14.99 -3.45 -8.38
N LYS A 26 -15.12 -3.43 -9.71
CA LYS A 26 -14.28 -2.59 -10.56
C LYS A 26 -14.46 -1.12 -10.17
N LYS A 27 -13.33 -0.39 -10.12
CA LYS A 27 -13.27 1.05 -9.76
C LYS A 27 -13.64 1.40 -8.30
N GLU A 28 -13.92 0.41 -7.45
CA GLU A 28 -14.06 0.61 -6.01
C GLU A 28 -12.86 0.03 -5.26
N SER A 29 -12.43 -1.19 -5.64
CA SER A 29 -11.28 -1.86 -5.05
C SER A 29 -10.00 -1.58 -5.83
N TYR A 30 -10.06 -1.75 -7.18
CA TYR A 30 -8.94 -1.55 -8.10
C TYR A 30 -9.44 -1.16 -9.50
N TYR A 31 -8.55 -0.48 -10.26
CA TYR A 31 -8.64 -0.39 -11.71
C TYR A 31 -7.97 -1.64 -12.31
N PHE A 32 -8.76 -2.64 -12.67
CA PHE A 32 -8.26 -3.89 -13.26
C PHE A 32 -7.97 -3.69 -14.75
N ILE A 33 -6.72 -3.85 -15.14
CA ILE A 33 -6.24 -3.69 -16.52
C ILE A 33 -5.36 -4.87 -16.95
N SER A 34 -5.09 -5.00 -18.26
CA SER A 34 -4.16 -6.00 -18.76
C SER A 34 -2.69 -5.63 -18.43
N ARG A 35 -1.79 -6.62 -18.49
CA ARG A 35 -0.35 -6.36 -18.31
C ARG A 35 0.19 -5.41 -19.39
N GLU A 36 -0.29 -5.55 -20.63
CA GLU A 36 0.08 -4.68 -21.75
C GLU A 36 -0.32 -3.23 -21.50
N GLU A 37 -1.55 -3.00 -21.03
CA GLU A 37 -2.02 -1.66 -20.69
C GLU A 37 -1.23 -1.07 -19.52
N PHE A 38 -0.90 -1.89 -18.52
CA PHE A 38 -0.07 -1.45 -17.38
C PHE A 38 1.32 -1.01 -17.87
N THR A 39 1.97 -1.82 -18.71
CA THR A 39 3.29 -1.51 -19.28
C THR A 39 3.26 -0.22 -20.10
N LYS A 40 2.25 -0.02 -20.95
CA LYS A 40 2.10 1.24 -21.72
C LYS A 40 1.99 2.47 -20.81
N ARG A 41 1.27 2.37 -19.69
CA ARG A 41 1.15 3.47 -18.72
C ARG A 41 2.46 3.71 -17.97
N GLN A 42 3.18 2.62 -17.65
CA GLN A 42 4.50 2.68 -17.03
C GLN A 42 5.52 3.40 -17.94
N GLU A 43 5.57 3.06 -19.25
CA GLU A 43 6.42 3.70 -20.23
C GLU A 43 6.12 5.20 -20.41
N LYS A 44 4.85 5.59 -20.24
CA LYS A 44 4.42 7.00 -20.26
C LYS A 44 4.71 7.74 -18.96
N GLY A 45 5.23 7.08 -17.93
CA GLY A 45 5.50 7.71 -16.64
C GLY A 45 4.23 8.11 -15.86
N GLU A 46 3.10 7.42 -16.08
CA GLU A 46 1.83 7.76 -15.43
C GLU A 46 1.78 7.36 -13.95
N PHE A 47 2.66 6.43 -13.51
CA PHE A 47 2.68 5.93 -12.13
C PHE A 47 3.61 6.73 -11.22
N VAL A 48 3.10 7.10 -10.06
CA VAL A 48 3.86 7.66 -8.93
C VAL A 48 4.77 6.57 -8.34
N GLU A 49 4.19 5.39 -8.17
CA GLU A 49 4.86 4.17 -7.72
C GLU A 49 4.20 2.95 -8.38
N TRP A 50 4.97 1.89 -8.51
CA TRP A 50 4.46 0.58 -8.91
C TRP A 50 5.37 -0.51 -8.38
N CYS A 51 4.79 -1.70 -8.20
CA CYS A 51 5.50 -2.91 -7.78
C CYS A 51 4.89 -4.16 -8.42
N GLU A 52 5.64 -5.26 -8.39
CA GLU A 52 5.14 -6.57 -8.75
C GLU A 52 5.03 -7.44 -7.49
N ILE A 53 3.85 -8.00 -7.24
CA ILE A 53 3.57 -8.88 -6.11
C ILE A 53 2.90 -10.14 -6.64
N ASN A 54 3.52 -11.29 -6.39
CA ASN A 54 3.01 -12.60 -6.83
C ASN A 54 2.66 -12.66 -8.34
N GLY A 55 3.52 -12.08 -9.20
CA GLY A 55 3.33 -12.08 -10.65
C GLY A 55 2.30 -11.07 -11.17
N HIS A 56 1.74 -10.23 -10.31
CA HIS A 56 0.79 -9.18 -10.68
C HIS A 56 1.35 -7.79 -10.39
N MET A 57 1.11 -6.88 -11.32
CA MET A 57 1.50 -5.47 -11.18
C MET A 57 0.47 -4.72 -10.36
N TYR A 58 0.95 -3.79 -9.54
CA TYR A 58 0.15 -2.84 -8.78
C TYR A 58 0.78 -1.46 -8.90
N GLY A 59 -0.03 -0.40 -8.99
CA GLY A 59 0.53 0.94 -9.08
C GLY A 59 -0.49 2.04 -8.84
N THR A 60 0.01 3.18 -8.38
CA THR A 60 -0.77 4.41 -8.14
C THR A 60 -0.38 5.45 -9.18
N THR A 61 -1.36 6.04 -9.86
CA THR A 61 -1.10 7.07 -10.87
C THR A 61 -1.15 8.48 -10.30
N TYR A 62 -0.43 9.42 -10.93
CA TYR A 62 -0.57 10.86 -10.63
C TYR A 62 -2.00 11.34 -10.80
N ALA A 63 -2.69 10.89 -11.86
CA ALA A 63 -4.09 11.24 -12.12
C ALA A 63 -5.03 10.84 -10.96
N GLU A 64 -4.78 9.73 -10.29
CA GLU A 64 -5.58 9.31 -9.13
C GLU A 64 -5.37 10.24 -7.94
N LEU A 65 -4.13 10.67 -7.68
CA LEU A 65 -3.86 11.63 -6.61
C LEU A 65 -4.53 12.97 -6.89
N GLU A 66 -4.43 13.46 -8.12
CA GLU A 66 -5.07 14.71 -8.54
C GLU A 66 -6.60 14.62 -8.50
N ARG A 67 -7.20 13.47 -8.83
CA ARG A 67 -8.64 13.24 -8.70
C ARG A 67 -9.11 13.43 -7.25
N ILE A 68 -8.33 12.95 -6.28
CA ILE A 68 -8.66 13.08 -4.85
C ILE A 68 -8.47 14.52 -4.38
N LYS A 69 -7.35 15.15 -4.75
CA LYS A 69 -7.04 16.55 -4.41
C LYS A 69 -8.07 17.52 -4.99
N ALA A 70 -8.55 17.27 -6.21
CA ALA A 70 -9.59 18.09 -6.85
C ALA A 70 -10.92 18.11 -6.08
N LYS A 71 -11.16 17.13 -5.19
CA LYS A 71 -12.30 17.11 -4.27
C LYS A 71 -12.01 17.86 -2.95
N GLY A 72 -10.85 18.49 -2.81
CA GLY A 72 -10.40 19.11 -1.57
C GLY A 72 -9.98 18.10 -0.49
N LYS A 73 -9.72 16.82 -0.87
CA LYS A 73 -9.36 15.77 0.07
C LYS A 73 -7.87 15.42 0.00
N ILE A 74 -7.37 14.85 1.09
CA ILE A 74 -6.01 14.35 1.20
C ILE A 74 -5.99 12.89 0.77
N PRO A 75 -5.16 12.51 -0.23
CA PRO A 75 -5.00 11.12 -0.63
C PRO A 75 -4.42 10.27 0.50
N LEU A 76 -5.09 9.17 0.85
CA LEU A 76 -4.55 8.15 1.73
C LEU A 76 -3.98 7.02 0.88
N ILE A 77 -2.65 6.84 0.97
CA ILE A 77 -1.90 5.91 0.12
C ILE A 77 -1.39 4.78 1.00
N GLU A 78 -1.90 3.57 0.80
CA GLU A 78 -1.38 2.35 1.39
C GLU A 78 -0.42 1.69 0.39
N VAL A 79 0.85 1.55 0.78
CA VAL A 79 1.94 0.98 -0.02
C VAL A 79 2.94 0.25 0.88
N ASP A 80 3.80 -0.57 0.29
CA ASP A 80 4.95 -1.13 1.00
C ASP A 80 6.06 -0.07 1.20
N VAL A 81 7.09 -0.42 1.96
CA VAL A 81 8.19 0.50 2.29
C VAL A 81 8.91 0.99 1.03
N LYS A 82 9.11 0.12 0.05
CA LYS A 82 9.76 0.46 -1.21
C LYS A 82 8.92 1.43 -2.03
N GLY A 83 7.60 1.23 -2.05
CA GLY A 83 6.64 2.14 -2.68
C GLY A 83 6.65 3.52 -2.02
N ALA A 84 6.67 3.58 -0.68
CA ALA A 84 6.77 4.83 0.05
C ALA A 84 8.07 5.59 -0.26
N ILE A 85 9.21 4.90 -0.33
CA ILE A 85 10.50 5.49 -0.72
C ILE A 85 10.42 6.05 -2.15
N LYS A 86 9.84 5.31 -3.09
CA LYS A 86 9.66 5.79 -4.47
C LYS A 86 8.79 7.05 -4.54
N ILE A 87 7.68 7.10 -3.78
CA ILE A 87 6.81 8.28 -3.71
C ILE A 87 7.60 9.50 -3.21
N ASN A 88 8.40 9.33 -2.17
CA ASN A 88 9.24 10.40 -1.64
C ASN A 88 10.28 10.88 -2.66
N GLN A 89 10.87 9.97 -3.44
CA GLN A 89 11.82 10.31 -4.50
C GLN A 89 11.21 11.14 -5.64
N GLN A 90 9.89 11.08 -5.82
CA GLN A 90 9.15 11.92 -6.79
C GLN A 90 8.84 13.32 -6.25
N ALA A 91 9.41 13.71 -5.10
CA ALA A 91 9.16 14.99 -4.44
C ALA A 91 7.67 15.26 -4.14
N ILE A 92 6.91 14.21 -3.92
CA ILE A 92 5.51 14.31 -3.49
C ILE A 92 5.48 14.56 -1.99
N GLU A 93 5.02 15.74 -1.61
CA GLU A 93 4.85 16.10 -0.20
C GLU A 93 3.80 15.22 0.47
N GLY A 94 4.13 14.70 1.66
CA GLY A 94 3.23 13.87 2.43
C GLY A 94 3.80 13.46 3.77
N ASN A 95 2.92 12.94 4.63
CA ASN A 95 3.31 12.35 5.91
C ASN A 95 3.43 10.85 5.74
N PHE A 96 4.60 10.31 6.06
CA PHE A 96 4.88 8.88 5.97
C PHE A 96 4.76 8.26 7.36
N LEU A 97 3.80 7.34 7.49
CA LEU A 97 3.53 6.61 8.72
C LEU A 97 3.87 5.14 8.50
N PHE A 98 4.79 4.59 9.28
CA PHE A 98 5.04 3.16 9.28
C PHE A 98 4.22 2.47 10.38
N ILE A 99 3.50 1.42 10.00
CA ILE A 99 2.65 0.65 10.92
C ILE A 99 3.37 -0.65 11.30
N TYR A 100 3.73 -0.77 12.57
CA TYR A 100 4.41 -1.93 13.13
C TYR A 100 3.42 -2.96 13.69
N PRO A 101 3.73 -4.25 13.61
CA PRO A 101 3.12 -5.24 14.49
C PRO A 101 3.63 -5.04 15.93
N PRO A 102 2.86 -5.45 16.97
CA PRO A 102 3.31 -5.30 18.35
C PRO A 102 4.50 -6.20 18.70
N SER A 103 4.61 -7.36 18.06
CA SER A 103 5.75 -8.28 18.17
C SER A 103 5.90 -9.13 16.90
N PHE A 104 7.06 -9.80 16.79
CA PHE A 104 7.31 -10.74 15.70
C PHE A 104 6.39 -11.98 15.79
N GLU A 105 6.11 -12.46 16.99
CA GLU A 105 5.20 -13.57 17.25
C GLU A 105 3.78 -13.24 16.77
N GLU A 106 3.31 -12.03 17.06
CA GLU A 106 1.99 -11.58 16.62
C GLU A 106 1.93 -11.40 15.09
N LEU A 107 3.00 -10.90 14.47
CA LEU A 107 3.12 -10.84 13.01
C LEU A 107 3.00 -12.25 12.40
N ARG A 108 3.74 -13.23 12.94
CA ARG A 108 3.67 -14.62 12.49
C ARG A 108 2.26 -15.19 12.64
N ARG A 109 1.62 -14.96 13.78
CA ARG A 109 0.26 -15.41 14.05
C ARG A 109 -0.74 -14.82 13.03
N ARG A 110 -0.68 -13.51 12.80
CA ARG A 110 -1.56 -12.82 11.83
C ARG A 110 -1.34 -13.29 10.39
N LEU A 111 -0.11 -13.53 10.00
CA LEU A 111 0.21 -14.09 8.68
C LEU A 111 -0.26 -15.53 8.54
N GLY A 112 -0.04 -16.38 9.53
CA GLY A 112 -0.42 -17.79 9.49
C GLY A 112 -1.92 -18.04 9.31
N THR A 113 -2.78 -17.10 9.68
CA THR A 113 -4.23 -17.19 9.45
C THR A 113 -4.67 -16.87 8.03
N ARG A 114 -3.78 -16.38 7.17
CA ARG A 114 -4.11 -15.85 5.83
C ARG A 114 -3.41 -16.58 4.68
N ILE A 115 -2.56 -17.55 4.99
CA ILE A 115 -1.62 -18.16 4.05
C ILE A 115 -1.84 -19.66 4.00
N GLU A 116 -1.89 -20.23 2.80
CA GLU A 116 -2.23 -21.62 2.55
C GLU A 116 -1.00 -22.53 2.47
N THR A 117 0.19 -22.00 2.14
CA THR A 117 1.42 -22.78 1.97
C THR A 117 2.56 -22.31 2.86
N GLU A 118 3.40 -23.25 3.30
CA GLU A 118 4.57 -22.95 4.14
C GLU A 118 5.61 -22.06 3.43
N ASP A 119 5.81 -22.24 2.13
CA ASP A 119 6.77 -21.46 1.36
C ASP A 119 6.30 -20.02 1.16
N GLU A 120 5.01 -19.80 0.92
CA GLU A 120 4.43 -18.46 0.90
C GLU A 120 4.58 -17.78 2.27
N PHE A 121 4.35 -18.53 3.35
CA PHE A 121 4.52 -18.03 4.71
C PHE A 121 5.95 -17.57 4.98
N LYS A 122 6.96 -18.40 4.67
CA LYS A 122 8.37 -18.05 4.83
C LYS A 122 8.74 -16.80 4.03
N THR A 123 8.28 -16.74 2.79
CA THR A 123 8.52 -15.57 1.90
C THR A 123 7.93 -14.29 2.48
N ARG A 124 6.70 -14.34 2.98
CA ARG A 124 6.04 -13.15 3.57
C ARG A 124 6.69 -12.71 4.87
N ILE A 125 7.12 -13.65 5.71
CA ILE A 125 7.89 -13.33 6.93
C ILE A 125 9.20 -12.64 6.57
N GLN A 126 9.95 -13.17 5.60
CA GLN A 126 11.21 -12.56 5.19
C GLN A 126 11.00 -11.16 4.60
N ASN A 127 9.97 -10.98 3.77
CA ASN A 127 9.63 -9.66 3.24
C ASN A 127 9.29 -8.67 4.35
N ALA A 128 8.50 -9.08 5.34
CA ALA A 128 8.13 -8.22 6.46
C ALA A 128 9.33 -7.81 7.32
N LEU A 129 10.28 -8.73 7.55
CA LEU A 129 11.53 -8.42 8.26
C LEU A 129 12.37 -7.41 7.48
N ASN A 130 12.51 -7.59 6.17
CA ASN A 130 13.23 -6.67 5.30
C ASN A 130 12.57 -5.27 5.29
N ASP A 131 11.23 -5.21 5.24
CA ASP A 131 10.50 -3.95 5.29
C ASP A 131 10.67 -3.22 6.62
N ILE A 132 10.65 -3.96 7.75
CA ILE A 132 10.90 -3.39 9.09
C ILE A 132 12.33 -2.84 9.17
N GLU A 133 13.33 -3.57 8.66
CA GLU A 133 14.72 -3.13 8.64
C GLU A 133 14.89 -1.87 7.77
N LEU A 134 14.33 -1.87 6.57
CA LEU A 134 14.35 -0.70 5.68
C LEU A 134 13.69 0.52 6.33
N ALA A 135 12.53 0.34 6.99
CA ALA A 135 11.83 1.41 7.66
C ALA A 135 12.63 1.96 8.85
N ASN A 136 13.30 1.09 9.62
CA ASN A 136 14.13 1.48 10.75
C ASN A 136 15.36 2.30 10.33
N ASN A 137 15.96 1.96 9.20
CA ASN A 137 17.13 2.63 8.65
C ASN A 137 16.81 3.86 7.81
N SER A 138 15.52 4.14 7.56
CA SER A 138 15.07 5.27 6.76
C SER A 138 14.66 6.45 7.63
N VAL A 139 15.14 7.65 7.31
CA VAL A 139 14.70 8.92 7.90
C VAL A 139 13.28 9.32 7.47
N LEU A 140 12.72 8.64 6.47
CA LEU A 140 11.40 8.93 5.91
C LEU A 140 10.27 8.67 6.92
N PHE A 141 10.37 7.58 7.68
CA PHE A 141 9.32 7.13 8.60
C PHE A 141 9.53 7.73 10.00
N THR A 142 9.34 9.04 10.13
CA THR A 142 9.40 9.74 11.41
C THR A 142 8.20 9.44 12.30
N ASN A 143 7.06 9.11 11.68
CA ASN A 143 5.85 8.72 12.39
C ASN A 143 5.72 7.18 12.39
N ARG A 144 5.53 6.63 13.58
CA ARG A 144 5.49 5.18 13.81
C ARG A 144 4.28 4.82 14.66
N LEU A 145 3.50 3.84 14.22
CA LEU A 145 2.32 3.35 14.92
C LEU A 145 2.46 1.85 15.18
N VAL A 146 2.25 1.41 16.40
CA VAL A 146 2.14 -0.01 16.74
C VAL A 146 0.67 -0.43 16.64
N ASN A 147 0.37 -1.30 15.68
CA ASN A 147 -0.97 -1.86 15.49
C ASN A 147 -1.18 -3.08 16.41
N ASP A 148 -1.36 -2.81 17.70
CA ASP A 148 -1.67 -3.82 18.71
C ASP A 148 -3.19 -3.99 18.86
N ASN A 149 -3.85 -2.96 19.32
CA ASN A 149 -5.30 -2.88 19.44
C ASN A 149 -5.85 -1.98 18.32
N LEU A 150 -6.81 -2.52 17.54
CA LEU A 150 -7.35 -1.80 16.38
C LEU A 150 -8.04 -0.47 16.76
N GLU A 151 -8.78 -0.45 17.86
CA GLU A 151 -9.50 0.76 18.31
C GLU A 151 -8.52 1.85 18.73
N GLN A 152 -7.49 1.51 19.48
CA GLN A 152 -6.43 2.45 19.90
C GLN A 152 -5.55 2.91 18.76
N ALA A 153 -5.36 2.07 17.73
CA ALA A 153 -4.56 2.43 16.56
C ALA A 153 -5.29 3.38 15.59
N ILE A 154 -6.62 3.53 15.72
CA ILE A 154 -7.46 4.39 14.86
C ILE A 154 -7.68 5.77 15.52
N ASP A 155 -7.61 5.88 16.84
CA ASP A 155 -7.75 7.12 17.60
C ASP A 155 -6.46 7.93 17.63
#